data_4aef676799e82f610330c21de8f7097f
#
_entry.id   4aef676799e82f610330c21de8f7097f
#
_cell.length_a   1.000
_cell.length_b   1.000
_cell.length_c   1.000
_cell.angle_alpha   90.00
_cell.angle_beta   90.00
_cell.angle_gamma   90.00
#
_symmetry.space_group_name_H-M   'P 1'
#
loop_
_entity.id
_entity.type
_entity.pdbx_description
1 polymer ?
#
loop_
_entity_poly.entity_id
_entity_poly.type
_entity_poly.pdbx_seq_one_letter_code
_entity_poly.pdbx_strand_id
1 'polypeptide(L)'
;MEEVCPRAWLLNVTNPMTTVTRAMNMASRGVPVIGMCHEFHEFSRYVGVILGLERPAGIGVMDYLYRWLAEQGLEYRVAGINHFIWLTEARLHGEDVIPRIRQFARDHWDLRPAAGNGEPPDAWANYSAAKLALCRTFGYMPLAGDRHLIEFWPSLCNQANGFGMRYGVHKTTVDLRRHMKERQLAEIERVARGEQAVHWQTSGEEMSAIIRSVLTGRPTTAIINAPNRGQIDNLPDEVVVETLATVSSAAIEPMRCGPLPAAIAALCRLHCAVQELTVRAALAGDRDLLIEAFSLDPLCAAVDFAQIPRLVDDLLEANRPWLPRFFETRARRGGNGRATPVAHAEELSAAVPGGH
;
A
#
# COMPACT_ATOMS: atom_id res chain seq x y z
N MET A 1 22.89 -7.59 -6.99
CA MET A 1 23.23 -6.51 -6.05
C MET A 1 24.15 -7.02 -4.96
N GLU A 2 23.84 -8.10 -4.29
CA GLU A 2 24.67 -8.64 -3.16
C GLU A 2 26.13 -8.88 -3.52
N GLU A 3 26.42 -9.37 -4.73
CA GLU A 3 27.77 -9.62 -5.21
C GLU A 3 28.52 -8.34 -5.64
N VAL A 4 27.79 -7.38 -6.24
CA VAL A 4 28.40 -6.20 -6.87
C VAL A 4 28.33 -4.97 -5.97
N CYS A 5 27.26 -4.84 -5.17
CA CYS A 5 26.99 -3.71 -4.31
C CYS A 5 26.45 -4.16 -2.93
N PRO A 6 27.23 -4.88 -2.11
CA PRO A 6 26.74 -5.50 -0.86
C PRO A 6 26.30 -4.49 0.22
N ARG A 7 26.68 -3.22 0.09
CA ARG A 7 26.28 -2.13 0.99
C ARG A 7 25.15 -1.26 0.45
N ALA A 8 24.59 -1.63 -0.70
CA ALA A 8 23.52 -0.85 -1.31
C ALA A 8 22.19 -1.08 -0.57
N TRP A 9 21.33 -0.08 -0.59
CA TRP A 9 19.93 -0.18 -0.22
C TRP A 9 19.11 -0.38 -1.47
N LEU A 10 18.07 -1.22 -1.40
CA LEU A 10 17.10 -1.36 -2.46
C LEU A 10 15.83 -0.61 -2.07
N LEU A 11 15.54 0.47 -2.80
CA LEU A 11 14.35 1.28 -2.63
C LEU A 11 13.32 0.84 -3.66
N ASN A 12 12.29 0.12 -3.24
CA ASN A 12 11.22 -0.35 -4.11
C ASN A 12 10.12 0.69 -4.24
N VAL A 13 9.82 1.12 -5.46
CA VAL A 13 8.67 1.98 -5.80
C VAL A 13 7.67 1.26 -6.71
N THR A 14 7.86 -0.04 -6.92
CA THR A 14 7.06 -0.85 -7.83
C THR A 14 5.88 -1.48 -7.11
N ASN A 15 4.70 -1.36 -7.71
CA ASN A 15 3.49 -2.04 -7.26
C ASN A 15 3.32 -3.43 -7.94
N PRO A 16 2.68 -4.34 -7.22
CA PRO A 16 2.06 -4.23 -5.88
C PRO A 16 3.13 -4.15 -4.77
N MET A 17 3.18 -3.00 -4.11
CA MET A 17 4.28 -2.60 -3.22
C MET A 17 4.59 -3.63 -2.14
N THR A 18 3.59 -4.05 -1.38
CA THR A 18 3.76 -4.99 -0.25
C THR A 18 4.35 -6.32 -0.71
N THR A 19 3.76 -6.94 -1.74
CA THR A 19 4.20 -8.27 -2.24
C THR A 19 5.58 -8.21 -2.88
N VAL A 20 5.87 -7.16 -3.67
CA VAL A 20 7.19 -6.98 -4.29
C VAL A 20 8.26 -6.74 -3.21
N THR A 21 8.01 -5.85 -2.26
CA THR A 21 8.93 -5.59 -1.14
C THR A 21 9.15 -6.85 -0.30
N ARG A 22 8.07 -7.62 -0.02
CA ARG A 22 8.18 -8.88 0.72
C ARG A 22 9.00 -9.92 -0.03
N ALA A 23 8.72 -10.13 -1.31
CA ALA A 23 9.46 -11.07 -2.15
C ALA A 23 10.96 -10.73 -2.20
N MET A 24 11.30 -9.45 -2.33
CA MET A 24 12.69 -8.98 -2.32
C MET A 24 13.35 -9.21 -0.96
N ASN A 25 12.66 -8.93 0.17
CA ASN A 25 13.18 -9.21 1.51
C ASN A 25 13.40 -10.70 1.74
N MET A 26 12.51 -11.57 1.27
CA MET A 26 12.67 -13.03 1.37
C MET A 26 13.82 -13.57 0.48
N ALA A 27 14.06 -12.94 -0.65
CA ALA A 27 15.14 -13.34 -1.57
C ALA A 27 16.49 -12.75 -1.19
N SER A 28 16.54 -11.65 -0.47
CA SER A 28 17.78 -10.97 -0.05
C SER A 28 18.44 -11.68 1.12
N ARG A 29 19.78 -11.80 1.05
CA ARG A 29 20.62 -12.35 2.12
C ARG A 29 21.34 -11.27 2.93
N GLY A 30 21.30 -10.03 2.52
CA GLY A 30 22.04 -8.97 3.21
C GLY A 30 21.78 -7.56 2.72
N VAL A 31 21.19 -7.37 1.54
CA VAL A 31 20.82 -6.04 1.04
C VAL A 31 19.50 -5.61 1.69
N PRO A 32 19.47 -4.50 2.44
CA PRO A 32 18.25 -3.97 3.01
C PRO A 32 17.25 -3.54 1.90
N VAL A 33 15.99 -3.94 2.05
CA VAL A 33 14.92 -3.62 1.10
C VAL A 33 13.80 -2.90 1.83
N ILE A 34 13.43 -1.72 1.35
CA ILE A 34 12.24 -0.99 1.78
C ILE A 34 11.37 -0.63 0.59
N GLY A 35 10.07 -0.58 0.80
CA GLY A 35 9.11 -0.02 -0.13
C GLY A 35 8.79 1.43 0.22
N MET A 36 8.46 2.24 -0.79
CA MET A 36 8.12 3.65 -0.64
C MET A 36 6.89 3.97 -1.46
N CYS A 37 5.90 4.61 -0.81
CA CYS A 37 4.66 5.01 -1.45
C CYS A 37 4.22 6.39 -0.96
N HIS A 38 3.78 7.23 -1.89
CA HIS A 38 3.34 8.59 -1.61
C HIS A 38 1.85 8.73 -1.26
N GLU A 39 1.08 7.65 -1.26
CA GLU A 39 -0.36 7.70 -0.96
C GLU A 39 -0.67 8.28 0.43
N PHE A 40 0.22 8.08 1.41
CA PHE A 40 0.14 8.75 2.71
C PHE A 40 0.04 10.28 2.59
N HIS A 41 0.62 10.90 1.55
CA HIS A 41 0.61 12.34 1.35
C HIS A 41 -0.80 12.92 1.15
N GLU A 42 -1.78 12.08 0.80
CA GLU A 42 -3.20 12.47 0.81
C GLU A 42 -3.65 13.00 2.17
N PHE A 43 -3.00 12.60 3.27
CA PHE A 43 -3.24 13.14 4.60
C PHE A 43 -3.13 14.66 4.65
N SER A 44 -2.21 15.26 3.87
CA SER A 44 -2.02 16.72 3.80
C SER A 44 -3.28 17.49 3.43
N ARG A 45 -4.17 16.89 2.63
CA ARG A 45 -5.43 17.51 2.22
C ARG A 45 -6.44 17.59 3.37
N TYR A 46 -6.47 16.56 4.22
CA TYR A 46 -7.46 16.45 5.29
C TYR A 46 -7.08 17.26 6.53
N VAL A 47 -5.79 17.31 6.84
CA VAL A 47 -5.28 18.07 7.99
C VAL A 47 -5.67 19.54 7.87
N GLY A 48 -5.43 20.15 6.71
CA GLY A 48 -5.77 21.55 6.47
C GLY A 48 -7.25 21.83 6.71
N VAL A 49 -8.11 21.08 6.02
CA VAL A 49 -9.56 21.32 6.06
C VAL A 49 -10.19 20.96 7.40
N ILE A 50 -9.80 19.83 8.01
CA ILE A 50 -10.43 19.35 9.24
C ILE A 50 -9.91 20.11 10.47
N LEU A 51 -8.60 20.37 10.52
CA LEU A 51 -7.94 20.93 11.70
C LEU A 51 -7.60 22.42 11.57
N GLY A 52 -7.82 23.02 10.38
CA GLY A 52 -7.45 24.41 10.12
C GLY A 52 -5.94 24.62 9.97
N LEU A 53 -5.22 23.56 9.63
CA LEU A 53 -3.76 23.57 9.44
C LEU A 53 -3.42 23.50 7.95
N GLU A 54 -3.86 24.48 7.16
CA GLU A 54 -3.61 24.52 5.73
C GLU A 54 -2.12 24.64 5.41
N ARG A 55 -1.69 23.92 4.37
CA ARG A 55 -0.30 23.95 3.95
C ARG A 55 0.06 25.33 3.37
N PRO A 56 1.03 26.06 3.96
CA PRO A 56 1.47 27.35 3.45
C PRO A 56 2.03 27.25 2.02
N ALA A 57 1.82 28.29 1.23
CA ALA A 57 2.38 28.40 -0.10
C ALA A 57 3.92 28.27 -0.07
N GLY A 58 4.49 27.51 -1.00
CA GLY A 58 5.93 27.29 -1.11
C GLY A 58 6.51 26.20 -0.21
N ILE A 59 5.75 25.63 0.73
CA ILE A 59 6.20 24.49 1.53
C ILE A 59 5.89 23.17 0.79
N GLY A 60 6.91 22.32 0.60
CA GLY A 60 6.75 20.99 0.03
C GLY A 60 5.90 20.09 0.92
N VAL A 61 5.25 19.06 0.34
CA VAL A 61 4.34 18.17 1.10
C VAL A 61 5.06 17.41 2.22
N MET A 62 6.28 16.99 2.03
CA MET A 62 7.09 16.31 3.06
C MET A 62 7.47 17.25 4.20
N ASP A 63 7.96 18.45 3.89
CA ASP A 63 8.25 19.46 4.91
C ASP A 63 6.99 19.83 5.69
N TYR A 64 5.84 19.90 5.02
CA TYR A 64 4.55 20.14 5.67
C TYR A 64 4.20 19.01 6.64
N LEU A 65 4.17 17.75 6.17
CA LEU A 65 3.73 16.59 6.97
C LEU A 65 4.69 16.28 8.12
N TYR A 66 6.01 16.31 7.89
CA TYR A 66 6.97 15.81 8.87
C TYR A 66 7.58 16.87 9.77
N ARG A 67 7.51 18.13 9.40
CA ARG A 67 8.10 19.23 10.17
C ARG A 67 7.07 20.28 10.54
N TRP A 68 6.45 20.91 9.55
CA TRP A 68 5.58 22.07 9.79
C TRP A 68 4.38 21.70 10.68
N LEU A 69 3.72 20.58 10.48
CA LEU A 69 2.62 20.11 11.32
C LEU A 69 3.06 19.89 12.78
N ALA A 70 4.26 19.35 13.00
CA ALA A 70 4.83 19.18 14.32
C ALA A 70 5.12 20.56 14.99
N GLU A 71 5.64 21.54 14.21
CA GLU A 71 5.84 22.92 14.65
C GLU A 71 4.51 23.60 15.02
N GLN A 72 3.39 23.20 14.40
CA GLN A 72 2.03 23.64 14.77
C GLN A 72 1.43 22.83 15.93
N GLY A 73 2.19 21.97 16.59
CA GLY A 73 1.74 21.18 17.74
C GLY A 73 0.88 19.96 17.37
N LEU A 74 0.88 19.52 16.10
CA LEU A 74 0.20 18.29 15.69
C LEU A 74 1.15 17.10 15.84
N GLU A 75 0.77 16.17 16.70
CA GLU A 75 1.37 14.84 16.83
C GLU A 75 0.42 13.81 16.22
N TYR A 76 0.93 12.87 15.44
CA TYR A 76 0.10 11.82 14.85
C TYR A 76 0.85 10.50 14.68
N ARG A 77 0.10 9.40 14.63
CA ARG A 77 0.57 8.07 14.31
C ARG A 77 -0.22 7.48 13.16
N VAL A 78 0.49 6.81 12.29
CA VAL A 78 -0.09 6.13 11.12
C VAL A 78 0.47 4.72 11.04
N ALA A 79 -0.41 3.76 10.74
CA ALA A 79 -0.03 2.36 10.65
C ALA A 79 -1.01 1.58 9.77
N GLY A 80 -0.51 0.57 9.07
CA GLY A 80 -1.30 -0.31 8.24
C GLY A 80 -0.44 -1.10 7.27
N ILE A 81 -1.00 -1.41 6.11
CA ILE A 81 -0.29 -1.98 4.97
C ILE A 81 -0.36 -1.01 3.79
N ASN A 82 0.48 -1.16 2.79
CA ASN A 82 0.51 -0.26 1.64
C ASN A 82 -0.87 -0.08 1.01
N HIS A 83 -1.24 1.15 0.70
CA HIS A 83 -2.54 1.59 0.20
C HIS A 83 -3.71 1.37 1.17
N PHE A 84 -3.44 0.88 2.39
CA PHE A 84 -4.43 0.66 3.43
C PHE A 84 -3.87 1.07 4.82
N ILE A 85 -3.20 2.22 4.83
CA ILE A 85 -2.65 2.87 6.01
C ILE A 85 -3.72 3.75 6.68
N TRP A 86 -3.70 3.83 8.01
CA TRP A 86 -4.71 4.49 8.83
C TRP A 86 -4.09 5.48 9.80
N LEU A 87 -4.77 6.59 10.04
CA LEU A 87 -4.48 7.51 11.13
C LEU A 87 -5.01 6.88 12.43
N THR A 88 -4.11 6.41 13.26
CA THR A 88 -4.45 5.69 14.50
C THR A 88 -4.51 6.61 15.71
N GLU A 89 -3.68 7.66 15.73
CA GLU A 89 -3.67 8.70 16.77
C GLU A 89 -3.43 10.06 16.10
N ALA A 90 -4.06 11.11 16.66
CA ALA A 90 -3.77 12.49 16.31
C ALA A 90 -4.07 13.40 17.50
N ARG A 91 -3.10 14.22 17.90
CA ARG A 91 -3.21 15.19 18.99
C ARG A 91 -2.75 16.57 18.50
N LEU A 92 -3.57 17.57 18.73
CA LEU A 92 -3.21 18.97 18.47
C LEU A 92 -3.05 19.71 19.80
N HIS A 93 -1.84 20.20 20.09
CA HIS A 93 -1.50 20.79 21.38
C HIS A 93 -1.85 19.88 22.58
N GLY A 94 -1.68 18.57 22.42
CA GLY A 94 -1.99 17.55 23.44
C GLY A 94 -3.45 17.09 23.48
N GLU A 95 -4.38 17.79 22.81
CA GLU A 95 -5.79 17.37 22.73
C GLU A 95 -6.01 16.33 21.63
N ASP A 96 -6.76 15.27 21.93
CA ASP A 96 -7.14 14.24 20.94
C ASP A 96 -8.10 14.83 19.91
N VAL A 97 -7.68 14.86 18.63
CA VAL A 97 -8.50 15.38 17.52
C VAL A 97 -9.18 14.28 16.69
N ILE A 98 -9.02 13.00 17.02
CA ILE A 98 -9.75 11.92 16.37
C ILE A 98 -11.27 12.11 16.43
N PRO A 99 -11.87 12.56 17.56
CA PRO A 99 -13.31 12.85 17.61
C PRO A 99 -13.76 13.90 16.59
N ARG A 100 -12.94 14.94 16.36
CA ARG A 100 -13.20 15.99 15.36
C ARG A 100 -13.16 15.44 13.93
N ILE A 101 -12.18 14.56 13.64
CA ILE A 101 -12.06 13.89 12.35
C ILE A 101 -13.27 12.98 12.09
N ARG A 102 -13.71 12.25 13.12
CA ARG A 102 -14.92 11.41 13.06
C ARG A 102 -16.18 12.23 12.79
N GLN A 103 -16.30 13.38 13.43
CA GLN A 103 -17.45 14.27 13.24
C GLN A 103 -17.47 14.80 11.82
N PHE A 104 -16.33 15.27 11.30
CA PHE A 104 -16.19 15.69 9.91
C PHE A 104 -16.64 14.57 8.94
N ALA A 105 -16.21 13.34 9.15
CA ALA A 105 -16.61 12.22 8.31
C ALA A 105 -18.12 11.93 8.40
N ARG A 106 -18.76 12.13 9.55
CA ARG A 106 -20.22 11.99 9.70
C ARG A 106 -20.98 13.06 8.93
N ASP A 107 -20.48 14.29 8.97
CA ASP A 107 -21.16 15.43 8.36
C ASP A 107 -21.01 15.48 6.83
N HIS A 108 -19.94 14.83 6.29
CA HIS A 108 -19.56 14.95 4.88
C HIS A 108 -19.56 13.61 4.11
N TRP A 109 -19.93 12.50 4.72
CA TRP A 109 -19.87 11.17 4.08
C TRP A 109 -20.78 10.99 2.86
N ASP A 110 -21.88 11.74 2.78
CA ASP A 110 -22.87 11.66 1.70
C ASP A 110 -22.61 12.67 0.57
N LEU A 111 -21.40 13.22 0.52
CA LEU A 111 -20.94 14.05 -0.58
C LEU A 111 -20.86 13.18 -1.85
N ARG A 112 -22.03 13.03 -2.50
CA ARG A 112 -22.09 12.43 -3.83
C ARG A 112 -21.50 13.40 -4.83
N PRO A 113 -20.70 12.92 -5.81
CA PRO A 113 -20.37 13.74 -6.96
C PRO A 113 -21.68 14.27 -7.56
N ALA A 114 -21.84 15.57 -7.64
CA ALA A 114 -22.97 16.12 -8.38
C ALA A 114 -22.86 15.59 -9.81
N ALA A 115 -23.95 15.00 -10.32
CA ALA A 115 -24.08 14.63 -11.72
C ALA A 115 -24.02 15.93 -12.56
N GLY A 116 -22.87 16.30 -13.09
CA GLY A 116 -22.68 17.53 -13.87
C GLY A 116 -21.34 17.55 -14.58
N ASN A 117 -21.43 17.74 -15.86
CA ASN A 117 -20.46 18.30 -16.83
C ASN A 117 -18.95 18.10 -16.67
N GLY A 118 -18.50 16.98 -16.12
CA GLY A 118 -17.09 16.55 -16.29
C GLY A 118 -16.05 17.17 -15.33
N GLU A 119 -16.37 18.25 -14.64
CA GLU A 119 -15.51 18.74 -13.55
C GLU A 119 -16.23 18.57 -12.21
N PRO A 120 -15.57 18.00 -11.20
CA PRO A 120 -16.14 17.93 -9.86
C PRO A 120 -16.28 19.33 -9.28
N PRO A 121 -17.46 19.70 -8.74
CA PRO A 121 -17.67 21.00 -8.12
C PRO A 121 -16.78 21.24 -6.90
N ASP A 122 -16.21 20.19 -6.35
CA ASP A 122 -15.23 20.21 -5.27
C ASP A 122 -14.35 18.96 -5.39
N ALA A 123 -13.03 19.15 -5.54
CA ALA A 123 -12.05 18.06 -5.63
C ALA A 123 -12.13 17.08 -4.44
N TRP A 124 -12.69 17.50 -3.32
CA TRP A 124 -12.93 16.73 -2.12
C TRP A 124 -14.04 15.70 -2.28
N ALA A 125 -15.18 16.11 -2.83
CA ALA A 125 -16.36 15.27 -2.95
C ALA A 125 -16.08 14.02 -3.79
N ASN A 126 -15.25 14.16 -4.81
CA ASN A 126 -15.02 13.10 -5.80
C ASN A 126 -13.96 12.07 -5.46
N TYR A 127 -13.09 12.35 -4.49
CA TYR A 127 -11.95 11.49 -4.15
C TYR A 127 -11.91 11.04 -2.69
N SER A 128 -12.99 11.22 -1.96
CA SER A 128 -13.02 11.03 -0.52
C SER A 128 -14.26 10.31 0.00
N ALA A 129 -15.20 9.95 -0.87
CA ALA A 129 -16.46 9.35 -0.45
C ALA A 129 -16.28 7.98 0.21
N ALA A 130 -15.40 7.11 -0.36
CA ALA A 130 -15.08 5.83 0.25
C ALA A 130 -14.30 6.01 1.56
N LYS A 131 -13.33 6.91 1.57
CA LYS A 131 -12.53 7.25 2.77
C LYS A 131 -13.41 7.74 3.91
N LEU A 132 -14.30 8.69 3.65
CA LEU A 132 -15.21 9.23 4.67
C LEU A 132 -16.22 8.19 5.15
N ALA A 133 -16.73 7.32 4.25
CA ALA A 133 -17.59 6.21 4.63
C ALA A 133 -16.87 5.23 5.58
N LEU A 134 -15.62 4.88 5.29
CA LEU A 134 -14.79 4.03 6.13
C LEU A 134 -14.49 4.73 7.48
N CYS A 135 -14.09 6.00 7.47
CA CYS A 135 -13.85 6.77 8.69
C CYS A 135 -15.09 6.85 9.57
N ARG A 136 -16.26 7.11 8.99
CA ARG A 136 -17.54 7.11 9.71
C ARG A 136 -17.82 5.76 10.36
N THR A 137 -17.56 4.67 9.65
CA THR A 137 -17.88 3.30 10.10
C THR A 137 -16.91 2.81 11.17
N PHE A 138 -15.60 2.97 10.94
CA PHE A 138 -14.56 2.42 11.83
C PHE A 138 -14.00 3.43 12.84
N GLY A 139 -14.31 4.70 12.67
CA GLY A 139 -13.89 5.75 13.57
C GLY A 139 -12.44 6.21 13.41
N TYR A 140 -11.72 5.72 12.38
CA TYR A 140 -10.37 6.10 12.03
C TYR A 140 -10.29 6.46 10.55
N MET A 141 -9.47 7.43 10.19
CA MET A 141 -9.33 7.89 8.81
C MET A 141 -8.31 7.02 8.08
N PRO A 142 -8.71 6.31 6.99
CA PRO A 142 -7.73 5.72 6.08
C PRO A 142 -7.07 6.84 5.26
N LEU A 143 -5.77 6.73 4.97
CA LEU A 143 -4.99 7.82 4.40
C LEU A 143 -4.68 7.66 2.92
N ALA A 144 -4.80 6.45 2.37
CA ALA A 144 -4.66 6.24 0.93
C ALA A 144 -5.86 6.82 0.15
N GLY A 145 -5.67 7.07 -1.15
CA GLY A 145 -6.73 7.52 -2.03
C GLY A 145 -7.87 6.52 -2.20
N ASP A 146 -9.09 6.99 -2.46
CA ASP A 146 -10.28 6.15 -2.62
C ASP A 146 -10.11 5.05 -3.67
N ARG A 147 -9.32 5.31 -4.73
CA ARG A 147 -9.03 4.33 -5.79
C ARG A 147 -8.37 3.07 -5.28
N HIS A 148 -7.55 3.20 -4.23
CA HIS A 148 -6.89 2.08 -3.57
C HIS A 148 -7.75 1.49 -2.46
N LEU A 149 -8.43 2.33 -1.66
CA LEU A 149 -9.27 1.86 -0.57
C LEU A 149 -10.36 0.88 -1.02
N ILE A 150 -10.96 1.09 -2.20
CA ILE A 150 -11.98 0.19 -2.74
C ILE A 150 -11.42 -1.20 -3.11
N GLU A 151 -10.12 -1.34 -3.33
CA GLU A 151 -9.47 -2.62 -3.64
C GLU A 151 -9.42 -3.56 -2.43
N PHE A 152 -9.51 -3.01 -1.22
CA PHE A 152 -9.49 -3.76 0.03
C PHE A 152 -10.88 -4.14 0.55
N TRP A 153 -11.95 -3.65 -0.11
CA TRP A 153 -13.29 -3.80 0.42
C TRP A 153 -14.32 -4.17 -0.65
N PRO A 154 -14.80 -5.44 -0.69
CA PRO A 154 -15.74 -5.89 -1.73
C PRO A 154 -17.04 -5.07 -1.79
N SER A 155 -17.55 -4.59 -0.65
CA SER A 155 -18.75 -3.77 -0.61
C SER A 155 -18.56 -2.37 -1.21
N LEU A 156 -17.32 -1.91 -1.36
CA LEU A 156 -16.98 -0.66 -2.06
C LEU A 156 -16.69 -0.87 -3.54
N CYS A 157 -16.39 -2.11 -3.98
CA CYS A 157 -16.01 -2.44 -5.35
C CYS A 157 -16.73 -3.69 -5.85
N ASN A 158 -18.02 -3.56 -6.16
CA ASN A 158 -18.84 -4.65 -6.70
C ASN A 158 -19.80 -4.13 -7.79
N GLN A 159 -20.52 -5.07 -8.42
CA GLN A 159 -21.45 -4.74 -9.50
C GLN A 159 -22.57 -3.79 -9.06
N ALA A 160 -23.08 -3.92 -7.83
CA ALA A 160 -24.20 -3.10 -7.34
C ALA A 160 -23.84 -1.62 -7.18
N ASN A 161 -22.54 -1.30 -6.99
CA ASN A 161 -22.05 0.09 -6.89
C ASN A 161 -21.23 0.54 -8.11
N GLY A 162 -21.35 -0.19 -9.24
CA GLY A 162 -20.60 0.09 -10.46
C GLY A 162 -19.10 -0.04 -10.29
N PHE A 163 -18.65 -0.95 -9.42
CA PHE A 163 -17.25 -1.16 -9.10
C PHE A 163 -16.53 0.10 -8.61
N GLY A 164 -17.15 0.81 -7.70
CA GLY A 164 -16.62 2.03 -7.08
C GLY A 164 -17.14 3.34 -7.70
N MET A 165 -17.82 3.31 -8.85
CA MET A 165 -18.33 4.55 -9.47
C MET A 165 -19.30 5.31 -8.57
N ARG A 166 -20.08 4.60 -7.72
CA ARG A 166 -20.96 5.23 -6.72
C ARG A 166 -20.20 6.14 -5.74
N TYR A 167 -18.93 5.89 -5.52
CA TYR A 167 -18.04 6.66 -4.66
C TYR A 167 -17.15 7.64 -5.44
N GLY A 168 -17.45 7.87 -6.72
CA GLY A 168 -16.68 8.76 -7.60
C GLY A 168 -15.35 8.14 -8.10
N VAL A 169 -15.15 6.84 -7.88
CA VAL A 169 -13.93 6.17 -8.34
C VAL A 169 -14.10 5.69 -9.78
N HIS A 170 -13.26 6.23 -10.66
CA HIS A 170 -13.18 5.81 -12.06
C HIS A 170 -11.95 4.94 -12.27
N LYS A 171 -12.16 3.73 -12.79
CA LYS A 171 -11.06 2.82 -13.10
C LYS A 171 -10.24 3.32 -14.28
N THR A 172 -8.93 3.12 -14.21
CA THR A 172 -8.04 3.38 -15.34
C THR A 172 -8.15 2.22 -16.32
N THR A 173 -8.79 2.44 -17.46
CA THR A 173 -8.96 1.41 -18.50
C THR A 173 -7.64 1.10 -19.20
N VAL A 174 -7.54 -0.08 -19.84
CA VAL A 174 -6.37 -0.47 -20.65
C VAL A 174 -6.14 0.55 -21.80
N ASP A 175 -7.20 1.00 -22.44
CA ASP A 175 -7.10 1.95 -23.55
C ASP A 175 -6.59 3.33 -23.09
N LEU A 176 -7.06 3.80 -21.93
CA LEU A 176 -6.51 5.02 -21.33
C LEU A 176 -5.01 4.86 -21.00
N ARG A 177 -4.60 3.70 -20.47
CA ARG A 177 -3.19 3.40 -20.19
C ARG A 177 -2.34 3.40 -21.46
N ARG A 178 -2.83 2.79 -22.53
CA ARG A 178 -2.16 2.79 -23.85
C ARG A 178 -1.98 4.21 -24.37
N HIS A 179 -3.06 4.98 -24.37
CA HIS A 179 -3.02 6.38 -24.83
C HIS A 179 -2.06 7.25 -24.00
N MET A 180 -2.06 7.11 -22.66
CA MET A 180 -1.10 7.80 -21.80
C MET A 180 0.34 7.42 -22.14
N LYS A 181 0.62 6.12 -22.35
CA LYS A 181 1.94 5.62 -22.74
C LYS A 181 2.40 6.21 -24.08
N GLU A 182 1.54 6.21 -25.09
CA GLU A 182 1.84 6.79 -26.41
C GLU A 182 2.18 8.27 -26.31
N ARG A 183 1.40 9.03 -25.54
CA ARG A 183 1.68 10.46 -25.28
C ARG A 183 3.02 10.66 -24.61
N GLN A 184 3.33 9.90 -23.57
CA GLN A 184 4.60 9.99 -22.83
C GLN A 184 5.79 9.65 -23.73
N LEU A 185 5.68 8.59 -24.54
CA LEU A 185 6.73 8.21 -25.48
C LEU A 185 6.98 9.32 -26.52
N ALA A 186 5.92 9.90 -27.09
CA ALA A 186 6.04 11.00 -28.06
C ALA A 186 6.66 12.25 -27.42
N GLU A 187 6.39 12.52 -26.15
CA GLU A 187 7.02 13.62 -25.41
C GLU A 187 8.52 13.36 -25.18
N ILE A 188 8.87 12.14 -24.71
CA ILE A 188 10.27 11.74 -24.52
C ILE A 188 11.05 11.83 -25.83
N GLU A 189 10.48 11.41 -26.95
CA GLU A 189 11.11 11.51 -28.28
C GLU A 189 11.36 12.95 -28.69
N ARG A 190 10.41 13.87 -28.45
CA ARG A 190 10.61 15.31 -28.75
C ARG A 190 11.73 15.91 -27.91
N VAL A 191 11.78 15.56 -26.61
CA VAL A 191 12.87 15.98 -25.72
C VAL A 191 14.21 15.42 -26.20
N ALA A 192 14.26 14.13 -26.55
CA ALA A 192 15.47 13.47 -27.02
C ALA A 192 16.00 14.08 -28.35
N ARG A 193 15.12 14.59 -29.22
CA ARG A 193 15.47 15.29 -30.45
C ARG A 193 15.80 16.79 -30.26
N GLY A 194 15.69 17.30 -29.04
CA GLY A 194 15.90 18.71 -28.74
C GLY A 194 14.77 19.65 -29.20
N GLU A 195 13.62 19.08 -29.57
CA GLU A 195 12.45 19.85 -30.04
C GLU A 195 11.66 20.43 -28.87
N GLN A 196 11.87 19.90 -27.66
CA GLN A 196 11.21 20.32 -26.43
C GLN A 196 12.19 20.33 -25.27
N ALA A 197 12.14 21.37 -24.45
CA ALA A 197 12.92 21.45 -23.22
C ALA A 197 12.40 20.46 -22.16
N VAL A 198 13.32 19.94 -21.33
CA VAL A 198 12.92 19.14 -20.13
C VAL A 198 12.28 20.06 -19.10
N HIS A 199 11.04 19.78 -18.74
CA HIS A 199 10.40 20.44 -17.62
C HIS A 199 10.74 19.73 -16.31
N TRP A 200 11.66 20.31 -15.55
CA TRP A 200 12.02 19.81 -14.24
C TRP A 200 10.92 20.17 -13.22
N GLN A 201 10.26 19.16 -12.69
CA GLN A 201 9.32 19.30 -11.58
C GLN A 201 9.82 18.47 -10.40
N THR A 202 9.74 19.04 -9.20
CA THR A 202 9.93 18.23 -7.97
C THR A 202 8.76 17.28 -7.82
N SER A 203 9.05 15.97 -7.77
CA SER A 203 8.05 14.98 -7.40
C SER A 203 7.77 15.05 -5.90
N GLY A 204 6.60 14.57 -5.46
CA GLY A 204 6.31 14.35 -4.05
C GLY A 204 6.99 13.11 -3.45
N GLU A 205 7.90 12.46 -4.19
CA GLU A 205 8.55 11.22 -3.77
C GLU A 205 9.66 11.47 -2.75
N GLU A 206 9.72 10.63 -1.71
CA GLU A 206 10.65 10.76 -0.59
C GLU A 206 12.07 10.23 -0.90
N MET A 207 12.25 9.58 -2.05
CA MET A 207 13.48 8.90 -2.44
C MET A 207 14.72 9.79 -2.29
N SER A 208 14.65 11.02 -2.78
CA SER A 208 15.78 11.97 -2.70
C SER A 208 16.14 12.36 -1.25
N ALA A 209 15.13 12.46 -0.37
CA ALA A 209 15.33 12.75 1.05
C ALA A 209 15.97 11.55 1.76
N ILE A 210 15.51 10.34 1.48
CA ILE A 210 16.08 9.09 2.01
C ILE A 210 17.54 8.93 1.55
N ILE A 211 17.82 9.04 0.25
CA ILE A 211 19.18 8.95 -0.29
C ILE A 211 20.10 9.97 0.37
N ARG A 212 19.67 11.22 0.49
CA ARG A 212 20.44 12.27 1.14
C ARG A 212 20.71 11.94 2.60
N SER A 213 19.72 11.47 3.33
CA SER A 213 19.85 11.09 4.73
C SER A 213 20.87 9.97 4.92
N VAL A 214 20.79 8.91 4.12
CA VAL A 214 21.73 7.80 4.14
C VAL A 214 23.17 8.25 3.83
N LEU A 215 23.34 9.13 2.84
CA LEU A 215 24.66 9.60 2.42
C LEU A 215 25.28 10.63 3.37
N THR A 216 24.49 11.50 3.97
CA THR A 216 24.99 12.62 4.79
C THR A 216 24.93 12.36 6.30
N GLY A 217 24.22 11.32 6.73
CA GLY A 217 23.98 11.04 8.15
C GLY A 217 22.98 11.99 8.82
N ARG A 218 22.39 12.96 8.09
CA ARG A 218 21.37 13.85 8.65
C ARG A 218 20.04 13.11 8.68
N PRO A 219 19.44 12.87 9.87
CA PRO A 219 18.20 12.13 9.97
C PRO A 219 17.04 12.82 9.23
N THR A 220 16.18 12.00 8.64
CA THR A 220 14.89 12.45 8.09
C THR A 220 13.79 11.49 8.50
N THR A 221 12.56 11.99 8.54
CA THR A 221 11.36 11.14 8.66
C THR A 221 10.85 10.81 7.28
N ALA A 222 10.40 9.57 7.09
CA ALA A 222 9.79 9.09 5.85
C ALA A 222 8.72 8.06 6.15
N ILE A 223 7.76 7.90 5.24
CA ILE A 223 6.84 6.76 5.26
C ILE A 223 7.51 5.59 4.52
N ILE A 224 7.53 4.42 5.14
CA ILE A 224 8.17 3.25 4.53
C ILE A 224 7.31 2.00 4.66
N ASN A 225 7.52 1.08 3.73
CA ASN A 225 7.03 -0.29 3.77
C ASN A 225 8.19 -1.21 4.10
N ALA A 226 8.12 -1.87 5.27
CA ALA A 226 9.17 -2.76 5.78
C ALA A 226 8.56 -3.96 6.51
N PRO A 227 9.31 -5.08 6.67
CA PRO A 227 8.87 -6.20 7.47
C PRO A 227 8.49 -5.77 8.90
N ASN A 228 7.36 -6.26 9.39
CA ASN A 228 6.90 -6.01 10.76
C ASN A 228 7.85 -6.71 11.75
N ARG A 229 8.53 -5.93 12.56
CA ARG A 229 9.40 -6.38 13.65
C ARG A 229 9.04 -5.66 14.94
N GLY A 230 7.72 -5.60 15.20
CA GLY A 230 7.13 -4.91 16.35
C GLY A 230 6.68 -3.48 16.09
N GLN A 231 6.56 -3.05 14.82
CA GLN A 231 5.94 -1.77 14.48
C GLN A 231 4.45 -1.77 14.80
N ILE A 232 3.77 -2.88 14.47
CA ILE A 232 2.34 -3.09 14.69
C ILE A 232 2.16 -4.39 15.49
N ASP A 233 1.80 -4.26 16.77
CA ASP A 233 1.82 -5.36 17.75
C ASP A 233 0.84 -6.50 17.42
N ASN A 234 -0.24 -6.25 16.70
CA ASN A 234 -1.30 -7.21 16.40
C ASN A 234 -1.39 -7.60 14.93
N LEU A 235 -0.34 -7.36 14.16
CA LEU A 235 -0.13 -7.98 12.84
C LEU A 235 1.01 -9.01 12.94
N PRO A 236 1.02 -10.04 12.06
CA PRO A 236 2.07 -11.06 12.08
C PRO A 236 3.46 -10.46 11.89
N ASP A 237 4.46 -11.12 12.47
CA ASP A 237 5.86 -10.79 12.24
C ASP A 237 6.25 -11.01 10.77
N GLU A 238 7.21 -10.23 10.31
CA GLU A 238 7.80 -10.29 8.96
C GLU A 238 6.86 -9.96 7.79
N VAL A 239 5.53 -9.80 7.99
CA VAL A 239 4.67 -9.22 6.93
C VAL A 239 5.08 -7.77 6.68
N VAL A 240 4.98 -7.30 5.44
CA VAL A 240 5.35 -5.92 5.14
C VAL A 240 4.23 -4.98 5.57
N VAL A 241 4.58 -4.03 6.44
CA VAL A 241 3.69 -2.99 6.97
C VAL A 241 4.17 -1.60 6.59
N GLU A 242 3.26 -0.65 6.58
CA GLU A 242 3.53 0.76 6.25
C GLU A 242 3.41 1.62 7.51
N THR A 243 4.52 2.27 7.87
CA THR A 243 4.63 3.13 9.06
C THR A 243 5.62 4.26 8.81
N LEU A 244 5.61 5.29 9.66
CA LEU A 244 6.69 6.26 9.71
C LEU A 244 7.99 5.60 10.18
N ALA A 245 9.12 6.12 9.70
CA ALA A 245 10.46 5.71 10.12
C ALA A 245 11.40 6.91 10.22
N THR A 246 12.39 6.78 11.08
CA THR A 246 13.58 7.63 11.06
C THR A 246 14.63 6.99 10.16
N VAL A 247 15.12 7.75 9.19
CA VAL A 247 16.15 7.34 8.24
C VAL A 247 17.42 8.10 8.53
N SER A 248 18.55 7.38 8.60
CA SER A 248 19.88 7.95 8.78
C SER A 248 20.93 7.12 8.04
N SER A 249 22.21 7.51 8.10
CA SER A 249 23.32 6.70 7.57
C SER A 249 23.54 5.39 8.34
N ALA A 250 23.11 5.31 9.59
CA ALA A 250 23.29 4.15 10.44
C ALA A 250 22.21 3.10 10.21
N ALA A 251 20.92 3.54 10.07
CA ALA A 251 19.79 2.64 9.97
C ALA A 251 18.55 3.34 9.39
N ILE A 252 17.59 2.52 8.97
CA ILE A 252 16.18 2.90 8.84
C ILE A 252 15.46 2.25 10.01
N GLU A 253 14.90 3.08 10.87
CA GLU A 253 14.24 2.69 12.11
C GLU A 253 12.75 2.96 12.02
N PRO A 254 11.92 1.93 11.70
CA PRO A 254 10.47 2.07 11.69
C PRO A 254 9.94 2.45 13.08
N MET A 255 9.01 3.38 13.11
CA MET A 255 8.38 3.78 14.37
C MET A 255 7.41 2.73 14.87
N ARG A 256 7.44 2.48 16.18
CA ARG A 256 6.47 1.62 16.83
C ARG A 256 5.14 2.34 16.95
N CYS A 257 4.07 1.68 16.46
CA CYS A 257 2.72 2.26 16.39
C CYS A 257 1.74 1.63 17.38
N GLY A 258 2.17 0.54 18.07
CA GLY A 258 1.28 -0.23 18.93
C GLY A 258 0.25 -1.05 18.12
N PRO A 259 -0.85 -1.51 18.75
CA PRO A 259 -1.85 -2.31 18.08
C PRO A 259 -2.78 -1.44 17.22
N LEU A 260 -3.15 -1.93 16.03
CA LEU A 260 -4.26 -1.38 15.25
C LEU A 260 -5.60 -1.64 15.96
N PRO A 261 -6.63 -0.79 15.75
CA PRO A 261 -7.99 -1.10 16.17
C PRO A 261 -8.44 -2.47 15.64
N ALA A 262 -9.16 -3.24 16.47
CA ALA A 262 -9.42 -4.66 16.22
C ALA A 262 -10.02 -4.98 14.84
N ALA A 263 -11.00 -4.19 14.39
CA ALA A 263 -11.62 -4.37 13.07
C ALA A 263 -10.64 -4.11 11.91
N ILE A 264 -9.82 -3.06 12.03
CA ILE A 264 -8.81 -2.70 11.04
C ILE A 264 -7.71 -3.76 11.01
N ALA A 265 -7.26 -4.22 12.19
CA ALA A 265 -6.29 -5.31 12.29
C ALA A 265 -6.78 -6.61 11.64
N ALA A 266 -8.07 -6.96 11.81
CA ALA A 266 -8.65 -8.15 11.20
C ALA A 266 -8.58 -8.10 9.68
N LEU A 267 -8.90 -6.95 9.09
CA LEU A 267 -8.79 -6.73 7.65
C LEU A 267 -7.34 -6.76 7.17
N CYS A 268 -6.45 -6.03 7.85
CA CYS A 268 -5.03 -6.05 7.50
C CYS A 268 -4.47 -7.47 7.57
N ARG A 269 -4.82 -8.28 8.59
CA ARG A 269 -4.37 -9.68 8.69
C ARG A 269 -4.84 -10.53 7.52
N LEU A 270 -6.09 -10.36 7.06
CA LEU A 270 -6.59 -11.07 5.89
C LEU A 270 -5.76 -10.75 4.64
N HIS A 271 -5.53 -9.47 4.38
CA HIS A 271 -4.72 -9.05 3.24
C HIS A 271 -3.24 -9.46 3.38
N CYS A 272 -2.68 -9.41 4.59
CA CYS A 272 -1.34 -9.96 4.85
C CYS A 272 -1.26 -11.45 4.49
N ALA A 273 -2.28 -12.25 4.87
CA ALA A 273 -2.32 -13.67 4.53
C ALA A 273 -2.36 -13.89 3.01
N VAL A 274 -3.20 -13.16 2.29
CA VAL A 274 -3.28 -13.21 0.82
C VAL A 274 -1.94 -12.85 0.18
N GLN A 275 -1.30 -11.79 0.66
CA GLN A 275 -0.01 -11.31 0.15
C GLN A 275 1.12 -12.31 0.42
N GLU A 276 1.20 -12.88 1.63
CA GLU A 276 2.21 -13.91 1.97
C GLU A 276 2.04 -15.17 1.14
N LEU A 277 0.81 -15.68 0.95
CA LEU A 277 0.52 -16.81 0.07
C LEU A 277 0.93 -16.52 -1.37
N THR A 278 0.59 -15.33 -1.88
CA THR A 278 0.97 -14.90 -3.23
C THR A 278 2.49 -14.89 -3.41
N VAL A 279 3.23 -14.33 -2.46
CA VAL A 279 4.70 -14.27 -2.52
C VAL A 279 5.30 -15.67 -2.46
N ARG A 280 4.85 -16.53 -1.54
CA ARG A 280 5.32 -17.92 -1.44
C ARG A 280 5.01 -18.71 -2.70
N ALA A 281 3.80 -18.58 -3.25
CA ALA A 281 3.39 -19.19 -4.50
C ALA A 281 4.32 -18.78 -5.65
N ALA A 282 4.60 -17.47 -5.78
CA ALA A 282 5.46 -16.94 -6.83
C ALA A 282 6.91 -17.41 -6.69
N LEU A 283 7.47 -17.45 -5.49
CA LEU A 283 8.84 -17.90 -5.23
C LEU A 283 9.01 -19.41 -5.44
N ALA A 284 7.99 -20.21 -5.12
CA ALA A 284 8.02 -21.67 -5.25
C ALA A 284 7.52 -22.18 -6.62
N GLY A 285 6.80 -21.37 -7.39
CA GLY A 285 6.04 -21.84 -8.56
C GLY A 285 4.88 -22.75 -8.14
N ASP A 286 4.29 -22.49 -6.94
CA ASP A 286 3.26 -23.36 -6.36
C ASP A 286 1.86 -22.84 -6.70
N ARG A 287 1.18 -23.60 -7.57
CA ARG A 287 -0.18 -23.28 -8.01
C ARG A 287 -1.20 -23.41 -6.89
N ASP A 288 -1.04 -24.37 -6.00
CA ASP A 288 -2.06 -24.65 -4.97
C ASP A 288 -2.06 -23.54 -3.93
N LEU A 289 -0.89 -23.03 -3.52
CA LEU A 289 -0.80 -21.80 -2.70
C LEU A 289 -1.43 -20.60 -3.38
N LEU A 290 -1.34 -20.47 -4.70
CA LEU A 290 -1.98 -19.38 -5.42
C LEU A 290 -3.50 -19.51 -5.41
N ILE A 291 -4.04 -20.74 -5.50
CA ILE A 291 -5.47 -21.00 -5.34
C ILE A 291 -5.95 -20.63 -3.93
N GLU A 292 -5.17 -20.97 -2.90
CA GLU A 292 -5.46 -20.55 -1.53
C GLU A 292 -5.50 -19.02 -1.40
N ALA A 293 -4.54 -18.31 -1.97
CA ALA A 293 -4.50 -16.86 -1.98
C ALA A 293 -5.75 -16.24 -2.62
N PHE A 294 -6.13 -16.72 -3.81
CA PHE A 294 -7.33 -16.25 -4.51
C PHE A 294 -8.61 -16.60 -3.76
N SER A 295 -8.65 -17.75 -3.09
CA SER A 295 -9.81 -18.17 -2.28
C SER A 295 -10.02 -17.30 -1.04
N LEU A 296 -8.94 -16.71 -0.51
CA LEU A 296 -8.98 -15.79 0.64
C LEU A 296 -9.15 -14.33 0.23
N ASP A 297 -8.84 -13.97 -1.02
CA ASP A 297 -8.92 -12.58 -1.46
C ASP A 297 -10.38 -12.08 -1.43
N PRO A 298 -10.70 -11.03 -0.65
CA PRO A 298 -12.06 -10.52 -0.54
C PRO A 298 -12.68 -10.11 -1.88
N LEU A 299 -11.89 -9.66 -2.86
CA LEU A 299 -12.41 -9.30 -4.19
C LEU A 299 -12.85 -10.52 -4.99
N CYS A 300 -12.34 -11.71 -4.68
CA CYS A 300 -12.77 -12.96 -5.29
C CYS A 300 -14.10 -13.48 -4.72
N ALA A 301 -14.67 -12.84 -3.68
CA ALA A 301 -15.96 -13.24 -3.10
C ALA A 301 -17.14 -13.22 -4.12
N ALA A 302 -16.98 -12.54 -5.25
CA ALA A 302 -17.96 -12.54 -6.34
C ALA A 302 -17.81 -13.72 -7.32
N VAL A 303 -16.73 -14.52 -7.18
CA VAL A 303 -16.44 -15.69 -8.01
C VAL A 303 -16.94 -16.94 -7.29
N ASP A 304 -17.64 -17.81 -7.99
CA ASP A 304 -18.00 -19.12 -7.44
C ASP A 304 -16.75 -19.87 -7.01
N PHE A 305 -16.75 -20.42 -5.79
CA PHE A 305 -15.58 -21.07 -5.18
C PHE A 305 -15.01 -22.19 -6.08
N ALA A 306 -15.90 -22.96 -6.74
CA ALA A 306 -15.49 -24.03 -7.65
C ALA A 306 -14.79 -23.52 -8.94
N GLN A 307 -14.94 -22.24 -9.27
CA GLN A 307 -14.32 -21.60 -10.44
C GLN A 307 -12.95 -20.98 -10.13
N ILE A 308 -12.58 -20.79 -8.86
CA ILE A 308 -11.29 -20.18 -8.49
C ILE A 308 -10.09 -20.93 -9.06
N PRO A 309 -10.02 -22.28 -9.02
CA PRO A 309 -8.90 -22.99 -9.63
C PRO A 309 -8.74 -22.75 -11.14
N ARG A 310 -9.88 -22.66 -11.85
CA ARG A 310 -9.88 -22.34 -13.28
C ARG A 310 -9.43 -20.90 -13.53
N LEU A 311 -9.91 -19.93 -12.75
CA LEU A 311 -9.46 -18.53 -12.85
C LEU A 311 -7.94 -18.43 -12.69
N VAL A 312 -7.37 -19.14 -11.71
CA VAL A 312 -5.92 -19.19 -11.48
C VAL A 312 -5.19 -19.79 -12.68
N ASP A 313 -5.70 -20.92 -13.24
CA ASP A 313 -5.09 -21.55 -14.41
C ASP A 313 -5.11 -20.64 -15.64
N ASP A 314 -6.23 -19.99 -15.90
CA ASP A 314 -6.39 -19.06 -17.03
C ASP A 314 -5.43 -17.85 -16.89
N LEU A 315 -5.25 -17.31 -15.68
CA LEU A 315 -4.32 -16.22 -15.40
C LEU A 315 -2.85 -16.65 -15.51
N LEU A 316 -2.49 -17.84 -15.00
CA LEU A 316 -1.14 -18.40 -15.14
C LEU A 316 -0.81 -18.61 -16.61
N GLU A 317 -1.73 -19.19 -17.39
CA GLU A 317 -1.53 -19.43 -18.82
C GLU A 317 -1.35 -18.12 -19.60
N ALA A 318 -2.20 -17.11 -19.34
CA ALA A 318 -2.11 -15.81 -19.99
C ALA A 318 -0.78 -15.08 -19.69
N ASN A 319 -0.15 -15.39 -18.55
CA ASN A 319 1.12 -14.80 -18.12
C ASN A 319 2.31 -15.76 -18.21
N ARG A 320 2.17 -16.91 -18.87
CA ARG A 320 3.19 -17.97 -19.00
C ARG A 320 4.60 -17.46 -19.32
N PRO A 321 4.82 -16.54 -20.28
CA PRO A 321 6.16 -16.06 -20.62
C PRO A 321 6.90 -15.38 -19.45
N TRP A 322 6.16 -14.81 -18.50
CA TRP A 322 6.73 -14.09 -17.34
C TRP A 322 6.72 -14.89 -16.03
N LEU A 323 6.11 -16.10 -16.04
CA LEU A 323 5.94 -16.95 -14.87
C LEU A 323 6.55 -18.36 -15.07
N PRO A 324 7.83 -18.51 -15.51
CA PRO A 324 8.41 -19.79 -15.88
C PRO A 324 8.38 -20.79 -14.72
N ARG A 325 8.54 -20.36 -13.48
CA ARG A 325 8.58 -21.24 -12.30
C ARG A 325 7.32 -22.10 -12.13
N PHE A 326 6.15 -21.59 -12.46
CA PHE A 326 4.90 -22.34 -12.35
C PHE A 326 4.80 -23.48 -13.37
N PHE A 327 5.62 -23.46 -14.42
CA PHE A 327 5.58 -24.43 -15.51
C PHE A 327 6.78 -25.38 -15.52
N GLU A 328 7.96 -24.94 -15.07
CA GLU A 328 9.17 -25.76 -14.97
C GLU A 328 9.05 -26.87 -13.91
N THR A 329 8.37 -26.60 -12.81
CA THR A 329 8.19 -27.56 -11.70
C THR A 329 7.27 -28.74 -12.10
N ARG A 330 6.34 -28.54 -13.02
CA ARG A 330 5.51 -29.65 -13.59
C ARG A 330 6.32 -30.64 -14.39
N ALA A 331 7.34 -30.22 -15.13
CA ALA A 331 8.23 -31.08 -15.89
C ALA A 331 9.08 -31.99 -14.99
N ARG A 332 9.43 -31.54 -13.77
CA ARG A 332 10.22 -32.32 -12.79
C ARG A 332 9.37 -33.27 -11.93
N ARG A 333 8.08 -32.99 -11.71
CA ARG A 333 7.17 -33.86 -10.94
C ARG A 333 6.61 -35.06 -11.72
N GLY A 334 6.80 -35.09 -13.04
CA GLY A 334 6.51 -36.28 -13.88
C GLY A 334 7.50 -37.44 -13.71
N GLY A 335 8.59 -37.27 -12.96
CA GLY A 335 9.50 -38.31 -12.54
C GLY A 335 9.47 -38.44 -11.01
N ASN A 336 8.96 -39.55 -10.50
CA ASN A 336 8.85 -39.94 -9.09
C ASN A 336 9.81 -39.24 -8.14
N GLY A 337 9.30 -38.31 -7.34
CA GLY A 337 10.08 -37.67 -6.29
C GLY A 337 9.18 -36.97 -5.28
N ARG A 338 9.00 -37.58 -4.11
CA ARG A 338 8.41 -36.91 -2.94
C ARG A 338 9.20 -35.65 -2.62
N ALA A 339 8.54 -34.51 -2.59
CA ALA A 339 9.09 -33.24 -2.12
C ALA A 339 9.41 -33.37 -0.62
N THR A 340 10.63 -33.05 -0.25
CA THR A 340 11.02 -32.85 1.17
C THR A 340 10.31 -31.58 1.68
N PRO A 341 9.61 -31.62 2.82
CA PRO A 341 9.01 -30.41 3.40
C PRO A 341 10.12 -29.44 3.80
N VAL A 342 9.99 -28.18 3.40
CA VAL A 342 10.78 -27.08 3.96
C VAL A 342 10.35 -26.96 5.43
N ALA A 343 11.27 -27.25 6.33
CA ALA A 343 11.07 -27.09 7.77
C ALA A 343 10.78 -25.62 8.10
N HIS A 344 9.55 -25.33 8.45
CA HIS A 344 9.05 -24.14 9.16
C HIS A 344 7.50 -24.04 9.07
N ALA A 345 6.80 -25.19 9.17
CA ALA A 345 5.35 -25.21 9.24
C ALA A 345 4.79 -25.45 10.68
N GLU A 346 5.65 -25.48 11.70
CA GLU A 346 5.20 -25.87 13.05
C GLU A 346 4.89 -24.73 14.03
N GLU A 347 5.11 -23.47 13.69
CA GLU A 347 4.89 -22.37 14.65
C GLU A 347 3.52 -21.65 14.56
N LEU A 348 2.65 -22.00 13.62
CA LEU A 348 1.33 -21.36 13.51
C LEU A 348 0.19 -22.12 14.23
N SER A 349 0.47 -23.27 14.87
CA SER A 349 -0.55 -24.09 15.57
C SER A 349 -0.64 -23.87 17.08
N ALA A 350 0.20 -23.03 17.69
CA ALA A 350 0.34 -22.93 19.14
C ALA A 350 -0.12 -21.61 19.75
N ALA A 351 -1.27 -21.06 19.32
CA ALA A 351 -1.86 -19.89 19.99
C ALA A 351 -3.37 -19.96 20.06
N VAL A 352 -3.91 -21.03 20.70
CA VAL A 352 -5.24 -21.00 21.29
C VAL A 352 -5.07 -21.32 22.78
N PRO A 353 -5.15 -20.36 23.69
CA PRO A 353 -5.21 -20.65 25.11
C PRO A 353 -6.59 -21.20 25.42
N GLY A 354 -6.63 -22.46 25.89
CA GLY A 354 -7.82 -23.03 26.57
C GLY A 354 -8.10 -22.22 27.83
N GLY A 355 -9.26 -21.58 27.88
CA GLY A 355 -9.79 -20.95 29.08
C GLY A 355 -10.85 -21.83 29.72
N HIS A 356 -10.68 -22.09 30.99
CA HIS A 356 -11.77 -22.45 31.94
C HIS A 356 -12.46 -21.19 32.42
#